data_219c80ecce19ad80b73674f490751bfb
#
_entry.id   219c80ecce19ad80b73674f490751bfb
#
_cell.length_a   1.000
_cell.length_b   1.000
_cell.length_c   1.000
_cell.angle_alpha   90.00
_cell.angle_beta   90.00
_cell.angle_gamma   90.00
#
_symmetry.space_group_name_H-M   'P 1'
#
loop_
_entity.id
_entity.type
_entity.pdbx_description
1 polymer ?
#
loop_
_entity_poly.entity_id
_entity_poly.type
_entity_poly.pdbx_seq_one_letter_code
_entity_poly.pdbx_strand_id
1 'polypeptide(L)'
;CGENKSRTSLDLPGRQLQLLQAIQATGKPVVLILINGRPLSINWADKFVPAILEAWYPGSKGGTALADILFGDYNPGGKLTVTFPKTVGQIPFNFPCKPSSQIDGGKNPGPTGNMSRINGALYPFGYGLSYTTFRYSDLDITPRVITPNESATVRLKVTNTGKRAGDEVVQLYIRDVLSSITTYEKNLAGFQRIHLEPGEAQELSFTIDRKHLELLDADMKWVVEPGDFVLMAGASSEDIRLNGTLTVEDYQTRAKAIEAQKPAKRVSASTNPEDAENVLDEKINTAWQGNKGDYITFALKNGAKVDKVAIAFTRDNNLPATFEIQLSGGGGQFLTVYSGTVSEYGKLISYPFKGTTASDLRIVLNDDRVSIAEVKF
;
A
#
# COMPACT_ATOMS: atom_id res chain seq x y z
N CYS A 1 8.37 -28.70 -9.58
CA CYS A 1 6.95 -28.45 -9.38
C CYS A 1 6.15 -29.64 -9.91
N GLY A 2 5.03 -29.98 -9.29
CA GLY A 2 4.14 -31.03 -9.72
C GLY A 2 2.84 -30.93 -8.93
N GLU A 3 1.78 -31.46 -9.49
CA GLU A 3 0.50 -31.55 -8.81
C GLU A 3 0.65 -32.31 -7.48
N ASN A 4 -0.02 -31.85 -6.44
CA ASN A 4 0.06 -32.39 -5.08
C ASN A 4 1.47 -32.42 -4.45
N LYS A 5 2.40 -31.59 -4.94
CA LYS A 5 3.75 -31.44 -4.39
C LYS A 5 3.89 -30.11 -3.67
N SER A 6 3.76 -30.13 -2.34
CA SER A 6 4.06 -28.99 -1.49
C SER A 6 5.55 -28.80 -1.30
N ARG A 7 5.96 -27.55 -1.02
CA ARG A 7 7.35 -27.20 -0.71
C ARG A 7 7.38 -26.33 0.54
N THR A 8 8.35 -26.59 1.39
CA THR A 8 8.60 -25.81 2.62
C THR A 8 9.60 -24.67 2.40
N SER A 9 10.21 -24.57 1.21
CA SER A 9 11.13 -23.49 0.81
C SER A 9 10.77 -23.00 -0.58
N LEU A 10 10.99 -21.73 -0.84
CA LEU A 10 10.88 -21.08 -2.14
C LEU A 10 12.24 -20.92 -2.84
N ASP A 11 13.31 -21.41 -2.26
CA ASP A 11 14.64 -21.38 -2.84
C ASP A 11 14.77 -22.33 -4.04
N LEU A 12 15.80 -22.11 -4.85
CA LEU A 12 16.17 -23.03 -5.91
C LEU A 12 16.50 -24.42 -5.33
N PRO A 13 15.90 -25.52 -5.83
CA PRO A 13 16.06 -26.83 -5.24
C PRO A 13 17.43 -27.44 -5.51
N GLY A 14 17.88 -28.31 -4.59
CA GLY A 14 19.08 -29.10 -4.73
C GLY A 14 20.34 -28.22 -4.90
N ARG A 15 21.12 -28.49 -5.93
CA ARG A 15 22.38 -27.78 -6.21
C ARG A 15 22.24 -26.70 -7.29
N GLN A 16 21.02 -26.26 -7.67
CA GLN A 16 20.81 -25.30 -8.75
C GLN A 16 21.48 -23.95 -8.45
N LEU A 17 21.38 -23.45 -7.22
CA LEU A 17 22.05 -22.21 -6.84
C LEU A 17 23.58 -22.34 -6.95
N GLN A 18 24.16 -23.44 -6.47
CA GLN A 18 25.61 -23.68 -6.55
C GLN A 18 26.10 -23.77 -8.00
N LEU A 19 25.33 -24.42 -8.88
CA LEU A 19 25.60 -24.45 -10.32
C LEU A 19 25.59 -23.06 -10.93
N LEU A 20 24.54 -22.27 -10.64
CA LEU A 20 24.41 -20.90 -11.13
C LEU A 20 25.58 -20.02 -10.67
N GLN A 21 26.00 -20.15 -9.40
CA GLN A 21 27.15 -19.46 -8.84
C GLN A 21 28.45 -19.84 -9.56
N ALA A 22 28.68 -21.13 -9.80
CA ALA A 22 29.84 -21.61 -10.53
C ALA A 22 29.90 -21.11 -11.97
N ILE A 23 28.75 -21.07 -12.65
CA ILE A 23 28.66 -20.53 -14.03
C ILE A 23 28.96 -19.03 -14.01
N GLN A 24 28.34 -18.28 -13.12
CA GLN A 24 28.54 -16.84 -12.99
C GLN A 24 30.03 -16.51 -12.67
N ALA A 25 30.70 -17.31 -11.85
CA ALA A 25 32.11 -17.14 -11.51
C ALA A 25 33.06 -17.31 -12.69
N THR A 26 32.61 -17.86 -13.82
CA THR A 26 33.41 -17.93 -15.07
C THR A 26 33.59 -16.56 -15.72
N GLY A 27 32.85 -15.53 -15.28
CA GLY A 27 32.87 -14.18 -15.86
C GLY A 27 32.17 -14.06 -17.21
N LYS A 28 31.55 -15.11 -17.72
CA LYS A 28 30.79 -15.06 -18.98
C LYS A 28 29.40 -14.49 -18.76
N PRO A 29 28.80 -13.81 -19.75
CA PRO A 29 27.40 -13.37 -19.68
C PRO A 29 26.46 -14.55 -19.39
N VAL A 30 25.57 -14.36 -18.39
CA VAL A 30 24.61 -15.38 -17.96
C VAL A 30 23.20 -14.83 -18.09
N VAL A 31 22.31 -15.60 -18.70
CA VAL A 31 20.86 -15.38 -18.67
C VAL A 31 20.23 -16.55 -17.91
N LEU A 32 19.54 -16.25 -16.83
CA LEU A 32 18.82 -17.26 -16.05
C LEU A 32 17.39 -17.39 -16.60
N ILE A 33 17.02 -18.59 -17.01
CA ILE A 33 15.65 -18.92 -17.40
C ILE A 33 15.02 -19.78 -16.30
N LEU A 34 13.92 -19.30 -15.73
CA LEU A 34 13.16 -20.00 -14.70
C LEU A 34 11.99 -20.71 -15.36
N ILE A 35 11.92 -22.03 -15.19
CA ILE A 35 10.79 -22.87 -15.62
C ILE A 35 10.18 -23.48 -14.37
N ASN A 36 9.11 -22.88 -13.90
CA ASN A 36 8.50 -23.27 -12.63
C ASN A 36 7.01 -22.84 -12.57
N GLY A 37 6.29 -23.22 -11.53
CA GLY A 37 4.86 -22.92 -11.36
C GLY A 37 4.56 -22.17 -10.05
N ARG A 38 5.55 -21.51 -9.46
CA ARG A 38 5.38 -20.69 -8.25
C ARG A 38 6.49 -19.67 -8.11
N PRO A 39 6.25 -18.54 -7.40
CA PRO A 39 7.31 -17.57 -7.13
C PRO A 39 8.46 -18.21 -6.37
N LEU A 40 9.67 -17.77 -6.65
CA LEU A 40 10.91 -18.24 -6.01
C LEU A 40 11.61 -17.09 -5.28
N SER A 41 12.29 -17.42 -4.17
CA SER A 41 13.15 -16.50 -3.44
C SER A 41 14.56 -16.56 -4.04
N ILE A 42 14.81 -15.78 -5.08
CA ILE A 42 16.05 -15.82 -5.88
C ILE A 42 16.94 -14.60 -5.65
N ASN A 43 17.03 -14.11 -4.42
CA ASN A 43 17.79 -12.87 -4.10
C ASN A 43 19.24 -12.88 -4.60
N TRP A 44 19.91 -14.03 -4.58
CA TRP A 44 21.28 -14.11 -5.09
C TRP A 44 21.30 -13.90 -6.61
N ALA A 45 20.37 -14.52 -7.33
CA ALA A 45 20.27 -14.35 -8.79
C ALA A 45 19.92 -12.92 -9.17
N ASP A 46 18.95 -12.31 -8.48
CA ASP A 46 18.58 -10.89 -8.66
C ASP A 46 19.79 -9.96 -8.56
N LYS A 47 20.67 -10.23 -7.59
CA LYS A 47 21.84 -9.39 -7.34
C LYS A 47 23.00 -9.61 -8.33
N PHE A 48 23.22 -10.84 -8.80
CA PHE A 48 24.45 -11.22 -9.50
C PHE A 48 24.24 -11.69 -10.95
N VAL A 49 23.02 -11.98 -11.35
CA VAL A 49 22.71 -12.41 -12.74
C VAL A 49 22.13 -11.24 -13.51
N PRO A 50 22.76 -10.83 -14.61
CA PRO A 50 22.39 -9.62 -15.34
C PRO A 50 21.04 -9.68 -16.04
N ALA A 51 20.53 -10.89 -16.35
CA ALA A 51 19.24 -11.08 -17.00
C ALA A 51 18.54 -12.34 -16.47
N ILE A 52 17.26 -12.18 -16.11
CA ILE A 52 16.41 -13.27 -15.61
C ILE A 52 15.12 -13.27 -16.41
N LEU A 53 14.73 -14.43 -16.94
CA LEU A 53 13.49 -14.65 -17.66
C LEU A 53 12.63 -15.65 -16.89
N GLU A 54 11.46 -15.21 -16.42
CA GLU A 54 10.45 -16.08 -15.84
C GLU A 54 9.55 -16.62 -16.95
N ALA A 55 9.69 -17.89 -17.25
CA ALA A 55 9.00 -18.55 -18.35
C ALA A 55 7.78 -19.36 -17.91
N TRP A 56 7.56 -19.53 -16.62
CA TRP A 56 6.51 -20.40 -16.09
C TRP A 56 6.53 -21.80 -16.73
N TYR A 57 5.42 -22.26 -17.27
CA TYR A 57 5.32 -23.48 -18.10
C TYR A 57 5.03 -23.10 -19.55
N PRO A 58 6.06 -22.89 -20.35
CA PRO A 58 5.93 -22.26 -21.68
C PRO A 58 5.28 -23.15 -22.74
N GLY A 59 4.99 -24.42 -22.45
CA GLY A 59 4.34 -25.36 -23.34
C GLY A 59 5.23 -25.85 -24.48
N SER A 60 4.62 -26.45 -25.51
CA SER A 60 5.33 -27.13 -26.61
C SER A 60 6.13 -26.19 -27.52
N LYS A 61 5.77 -24.91 -27.60
CA LYS A 61 6.47 -23.87 -28.36
C LYS A 61 7.44 -23.05 -27.51
N GLY A 62 7.66 -23.45 -26.25
CA GLY A 62 8.46 -22.70 -25.29
C GLY A 62 9.89 -22.44 -25.76
N GLY A 63 10.54 -23.40 -26.40
CA GLY A 63 11.89 -23.24 -26.94
C GLY A 63 11.98 -22.12 -27.98
N THR A 64 11.04 -22.07 -28.92
CA THR A 64 10.95 -21.00 -29.92
C THR A 64 10.70 -19.64 -29.27
N ALA A 65 9.70 -19.55 -28.40
CA ALA A 65 9.37 -18.29 -27.72
C ALA A 65 10.53 -17.75 -26.87
N LEU A 66 11.27 -18.63 -26.19
CA LEU A 66 12.46 -18.24 -25.45
C LEU A 66 13.59 -17.75 -26.35
N ALA A 67 13.80 -18.41 -27.47
CA ALA A 67 14.81 -17.97 -28.46
C ALA A 67 14.47 -16.60 -29.04
N ASP A 68 13.22 -16.36 -29.44
CA ASP A 68 12.77 -15.09 -30.00
C ASP A 68 13.00 -13.93 -28.99
N ILE A 69 12.76 -14.18 -27.68
CA ILE A 69 13.06 -13.19 -26.64
C ILE A 69 14.57 -13.00 -26.49
N LEU A 70 15.35 -14.09 -26.35
CA LEU A 70 16.78 -14.01 -26.06
C LEU A 70 17.57 -13.33 -27.18
N PHE A 71 17.18 -13.54 -28.45
CA PHE A 71 17.83 -12.94 -29.61
C PHE A 71 17.18 -11.62 -30.03
N GLY A 72 16.07 -11.21 -29.38
CA GLY A 72 15.46 -9.90 -29.56
C GLY A 72 14.51 -9.81 -30.75
N ASP A 73 14.10 -10.95 -31.31
CA ASP A 73 13.08 -11.03 -32.37
C ASP A 73 11.68 -10.68 -31.79
N TYR A 74 11.49 -10.91 -30.50
CA TYR A 74 10.30 -10.49 -29.75
C TYR A 74 10.69 -9.70 -28.51
N ASN A 75 10.02 -8.55 -28.30
CA ASN A 75 10.18 -7.74 -27.10
C ASN A 75 9.20 -8.23 -26.01
N PRO A 76 9.67 -8.77 -24.87
CA PRO A 76 8.78 -9.29 -23.84
C PRO A 76 7.93 -8.19 -23.23
N GLY A 77 6.60 -8.41 -23.18
CA GLY A 77 5.63 -7.51 -22.55
C GLY A 77 4.89 -8.16 -21.39
N GLY A 78 5.29 -9.36 -20.95
CA GLY A 78 4.66 -10.10 -19.87
C GLY A 78 4.89 -9.43 -18.50
N LYS A 79 3.90 -9.51 -17.63
CA LYS A 79 3.96 -9.01 -16.25
C LYS A 79 3.67 -10.12 -15.25
N LEU A 80 4.34 -10.10 -14.10
CA LEU A 80 4.12 -11.07 -13.03
C LEU A 80 2.69 -10.95 -12.47
N THR A 81 1.99 -12.06 -12.38
CA THR A 81 0.64 -12.16 -11.82
C THR A 81 0.63 -12.53 -10.34
N VAL A 82 1.80 -12.68 -9.73
CA VAL A 82 2.01 -12.99 -8.32
C VAL A 82 3.23 -12.22 -7.81
N THR A 83 3.24 -11.92 -6.51
CA THR A 83 4.38 -11.32 -5.83
C THR A 83 5.48 -12.36 -5.61
N PHE A 84 6.72 -12.01 -5.88
CA PHE A 84 7.91 -12.82 -5.55
C PHE A 84 8.42 -12.38 -4.17
N PRO A 85 8.36 -13.21 -3.14
CA PRO A 85 8.90 -12.86 -1.83
C PRO A 85 10.42 -13.02 -1.79
N LYS A 86 11.07 -12.29 -0.92
CA LYS A 86 12.51 -12.45 -0.63
C LYS A 86 12.81 -13.70 0.19
N THR A 87 11.83 -14.18 0.96
CA THR A 87 11.97 -15.36 1.81
C THR A 87 10.61 -16.03 2.06
N VAL A 88 10.63 -17.33 2.29
CA VAL A 88 9.45 -18.10 2.69
C VAL A 88 8.81 -17.57 3.99
N GLY A 89 9.59 -16.96 4.87
CA GLY A 89 9.10 -16.37 6.12
C GLY A 89 8.18 -15.15 5.95
N GLN A 90 8.07 -14.60 4.73
CA GLN A 90 7.12 -13.53 4.43
C GLN A 90 5.71 -14.04 4.07
N ILE A 91 5.50 -15.34 3.90
CA ILE A 91 4.21 -15.89 3.48
C ILE A 91 3.21 -15.90 4.65
N PRO A 92 1.93 -15.47 4.42
CA PRO A 92 1.35 -15.02 3.14
C PRO A 92 1.77 -13.61 2.77
N PHE A 93 2.31 -13.44 1.55
CA PHE A 93 2.76 -12.15 1.02
C PHE A 93 2.27 -12.00 -0.43
N ASN A 94 0.98 -11.72 -0.58
CA ASN A 94 0.32 -11.63 -1.86
C ASN A 94 -0.18 -10.20 -2.12
N PHE A 95 -0.29 -9.85 -3.39
CA PHE A 95 -1.07 -8.71 -3.83
C PHE A 95 -2.53 -9.17 -4.11
N PRO A 96 -3.55 -8.43 -3.70
CA PRO A 96 -3.50 -7.25 -2.83
C PRO A 96 -3.20 -7.61 -1.37
N CYS A 97 -2.65 -6.67 -0.63
CA CYS A 97 -2.27 -6.85 0.77
C CYS A 97 -2.85 -5.75 1.66
N LYS A 98 -3.17 -6.10 2.89
CA LYS A 98 -3.60 -5.14 3.91
C LYS A 98 -2.39 -4.42 4.49
N PRO A 99 -2.56 -3.22 5.04
CA PRO A 99 -1.48 -2.53 5.76
C PRO A 99 -0.82 -3.45 6.79
N SER A 100 0.47 -3.62 6.69
CA SER A 100 1.25 -4.42 7.65
C SER A 100 2.71 -3.99 7.64
N SER A 101 3.42 -4.30 8.74
CA SER A 101 4.85 -4.03 8.87
C SER A 101 5.75 -4.74 7.84
N GLN A 102 5.21 -5.69 7.09
CA GLN A 102 5.96 -6.43 6.06
C GLN A 102 5.92 -5.76 4.68
N ILE A 103 5.00 -4.82 4.48
CA ILE A 103 4.73 -4.16 3.19
C ILE A 103 5.51 -2.86 3.06
N ASP A 104 5.94 -2.31 4.16
CA ASP A 104 6.72 -1.08 4.18
C ASP A 104 8.01 -1.26 3.38
N GLY A 105 8.09 -0.58 2.24
CA GLY A 105 9.14 -0.70 1.23
C GLY A 105 10.56 -0.34 1.68
N GLY A 106 10.99 -0.83 2.82
CA GLY A 106 12.40 -0.75 3.26
C GLY A 106 12.86 0.60 3.78
N LYS A 107 11.96 1.54 4.06
CA LYS A 107 12.32 2.84 4.64
C LYS A 107 12.69 2.76 6.12
N ASN A 108 12.36 1.65 6.78
CA ASN A 108 12.74 1.42 8.17
C ASN A 108 13.55 0.12 8.26
N PRO A 109 14.90 0.19 8.34
CA PRO A 109 15.65 -0.96 8.82
C PRO A 109 15.16 -1.20 10.25
N GLY A 110 14.44 -2.30 10.47
CA GLY A 110 13.90 -2.65 11.78
C GLY A 110 14.92 -2.53 12.90
N PRO A 111 14.49 -2.63 14.18
CA PRO A 111 15.36 -2.41 15.31
C PRO A 111 16.61 -3.26 15.21
N THR A 112 17.74 -2.63 15.45
CA THR A 112 19.05 -3.26 15.61
C THR A 112 18.95 -4.25 16.77
N GLY A 113 18.82 -5.51 16.46
CA GLY A 113 18.72 -6.62 17.40
C GLY A 113 18.65 -7.93 16.64
N ASN A 114 18.56 -9.05 17.31
CA ASN A 114 18.54 -10.39 16.72
C ASN A 114 17.34 -10.72 15.82
N MET A 115 16.53 -9.73 15.42
CA MET A 115 15.42 -9.88 14.47
C MET A 115 15.80 -9.28 13.12
N SER A 116 16.06 -10.14 12.15
CA SER A 116 16.17 -9.74 10.76
C SER A 116 14.76 -9.53 10.19
N ARG A 117 14.37 -8.27 9.97
CA ARG A 117 13.19 -7.95 9.16
C ARG A 117 13.58 -7.88 7.69
N ILE A 118 12.86 -8.60 6.86
CA ILE A 118 12.96 -8.49 5.40
C ILE A 118 11.66 -7.85 4.93
N ASN A 119 11.75 -6.62 4.45
CA ASN A 119 10.61 -5.84 3.99
C ASN A 119 10.53 -5.83 2.45
N GLY A 120 9.31 -5.66 1.94
CA GLY A 120 9.02 -5.52 0.52
C GLY A 120 9.17 -6.82 -0.29
N ALA A 121 8.70 -6.78 -1.51
CA ALA A 121 8.82 -7.88 -2.46
C ALA A 121 10.24 -7.98 -3.03
N LEU A 122 10.63 -9.15 -3.51
CA LEU A 122 11.74 -9.27 -4.46
C LEU A 122 11.30 -8.69 -5.80
N TYR A 123 10.16 -9.17 -6.32
CA TYR A 123 9.47 -8.55 -7.46
C TYR A 123 7.99 -8.37 -7.11
N PRO A 124 7.44 -7.15 -7.26
CA PRO A 124 6.04 -6.89 -6.93
C PRO A 124 5.09 -7.48 -7.97
N PHE A 125 3.80 -7.55 -7.61
CA PHE A 125 2.75 -7.87 -8.57
C PHE A 125 2.78 -6.88 -9.75
N GLY A 126 2.61 -7.40 -10.96
CA GLY A 126 2.61 -6.59 -12.18
C GLY A 126 3.99 -6.25 -12.70
N TYR A 127 5.09 -6.64 -12.03
CA TYR A 127 6.45 -6.36 -12.47
C TYR A 127 6.81 -7.08 -13.77
N GLY A 128 7.58 -6.41 -14.62
CA GLY A 128 8.15 -6.97 -15.85
C GLY A 128 8.85 -5.88 -16.66
N LEU A 129 10.01 -6.23 -17.22
CA LEU A 129 10.83 -5.33 -18.02
C LEU A 129 10.50 -5.46 -19.51
N SER A 130 10.93 -4.46 -20.28
CA SER A 130 10.79 -4.42 -21.75
C SER A 130 12.12 -3.99 -22.37
N TYR A 131 12.33 -4.30 -23.65
CA TYR A 131 13.47 -3.79 -24.45
C TYR A 131 13.24 -2.37 -24.95
N THR A 132 12.09 -1.76 -24.63
CA THR A 132 11.77 -0.37 -24.91
C THR A 132 11.33 0.34 -23.64
N THR A 133 11.03 1.63 -23.71
CA THR A 133 10.59 2.46 -22.57
C THR A 133 9.27 3.12 -22.88
N PHE A 134 8.41 3.24 -21.88
CA PHE A 134 7.09 3.86 -22.00
C PHE A 134 6.95 5.03 -21.04
N ARG A 135 6.37 6.13 -21.52
CA ARG A 135 6.01 7.31 -20.74
C ARG A 135 4.50 7.37 -20.59
N TYR A 136 4.04 7.56 -19.37
CA TYR A 136 2.66 7.79 -19.01
C TYR A 136 2.43 9.29 -18.81
N SER A 137 1.32 9.84 -19.31
CA SER A 137 0.97 11.25 -19.22
C SER A 137 -0.55 11.45 -19.25
N ASP A 138 -0.96 12.70 -19.04
CA ASP A 138 -2.32 13.21 -19.32
C ASP A 138 -3.41 12.44 -18.55
N LEU A 139 -3.18 12.13 -17.26
CA LEU A 139 -4.20 11.49 -16.42
C LEU A 139 -5.38 12.45 -16.20
N ASP A 140 -6.55 12.01 -16.65
CA ASP A 140 -7.82 12.68 -16.41
C ASP A 140 -8.83 11.73 -15.76
N ILE A 141 -9.59 12.24 -14.79
CA ILE A 141 -10.66 11.53 -14.10
C ILE A 141 -11.93 12.34 -14.26
N THR A 142 -12.92 11.79 -14.95
CA THR A 142 -14.16 12.52 -15.28
C THR A 142 -15.40 11.65 -15.07
N PRO A 143 -16.37 12.10 -14.24
CA PRO A 143 -16.26 13.22 -13.31
C PRO A 143 -15.33 12.90 -12.12
N ARG A 144 -14.76 13.92 -11.47
CA ARG A 144 -13.90 13.75 -10.28
C ARG A 144 -14.67 13.56 -8.99
N VAL A 145 -15.95 13.91 -9.00
CA VAL A 145 -16.86 13.75 -7.88
C VAL A 145 -18.07 12.98 -8.39
N ILE A 146 -18.40 11.89 -7.70
CA ILE A 146 -19.53 11.00 -8.03
C ILE A 146 -20.33 10.66 -6.78
N THR A 147 -21.52 10.17 -6.98
CA THR A 147 -22.30 9.50 -5.93
C THR A 147 -22.04 7.99 -5.93
N PRO A 148 -22.43 7.23 -4.87
CA PRO A 148 -22.17 5.78 -4.77
C PRO A 148 -22.71 4.91 -5.93
N ASN A 149 -23.64 5.42 -6.73
CA ASN A 149 -24.24 4.68 -7.84
C ASN A 149 -23.80 5.18 -9.22
N GLU A 150 -22.95 6.18 -9.27
CA GLU A 150 -22.37 6.69 -10.50
C GLU A 150 -21.02 6.04 -10.80
N SER A 151 -20.49 6.33 -11.97
CA SER A 151 -19.19 5.87 -12.41
C SER A 151 -18.34 7.03 -12.91
N ALA A 152 -17.03 6.87 -12.83
CA ALA A 152 -16.07 7.79 -13.40
C ALA A 152 -15.23 7.09 -14.48
N THR A 153 -14.79 7.87 -15.46
CA THR A 153 -13.85 7.43 -16.49
C THR A 153 -12.47 7.98 -16.19
N VAL A 154 -11.48 7.09 -16.15
CA VAL A 154 -10.07 7.45 -16.03
C VAL A 154 -9.43 7.33 -17.40
N ARG A 155 -8.88 8.42 -17.92
CA ARG A 155 -8.13 8.46 -19.18
C ARG A 155 -6.68 8.76 -18.91
N LEU A 156 -5.79 8.16 -19.69
CA LEU A 156 -4.37 8.49 -19.68
C LEU A 156 -3.76 8.15 -21.05
N LYS A 157 -2.60 8.71 -21.30
CA LYS A 157 -1.86 8.48 -22.53
C LYS A 157 -0.55 7.75 -22.25
N VAL A 158 -0.24 6.75 -23.06
CA VAL A 158 1.05 6.04 -23.01
C VAL A 158 1.77 6.22 -24.34
N THR A 159 3.04 6.56 -24.27
CA THR A 159 3.91 6.78 -25.44
C THR A 159 5.14 5.86 -25.35
N ASN A 160 5.45 5.13 -26.40
CA ASN A 160 6.70 4.43 -26.53
C ASN A 160 7.83 5.44 -26.82
N THR A 161 8.70 5.66 -25.85
CA THR A 161 9.82 6.62 -25.92
C THR A 161 11.14 5.97 -26.30
N GLY A 162 11.13 4.64 -26.47
CA GLY A 162 12.33 3.89 -26.87
C GLY A 162 12.47 3.74 -28.38
N LYS A 163 13.38 2.86 -28.77
CA LYS A 163 13.75 2.65 -30.18
C LYS A 163 13.22 1.35 -30.77
N ARG A 164 12.48 0.57 -30.00
CA ARG A 164 11.89 -0.71 -30.41
C ARG A 164 10.39 -0.69 -30.20
N ALA A 165 9.67 -1.37 -31.07
CA ALA A 165 8.28 -1.69 -30.82
C ALA A 165 8.15 -2.60 -29.60
N GLY A 166 7.03 -2.51 -28.89
CA GLY A 166 6.79 -3.37 -27.74
C GLY A 166 5.43 -3.21 -27.14
N ASP A 167 5.11 -4.20 -26.32
CA ASP A 167 3.87 -4.22 -25.56
C ASP A 167 4.09 -3.62 -24.17
N GLU A 168 3.13 -2.82 -23.73
CA GLU A 168 3.02 -2.41 -22.33
C GLU A 168 1.68 -2.92 -21.75
N VAL A 169 1.72 -3.36 -20.49
CA VAL A 169 0.52 -3.67 -19.74
C VAL A 169 0.31 -2.56 -18.72
N VAL A 170 -0.57 -1.65 -19.09
CA VAL A 170 -0.94 -0.51 -18.24
C VAL A 170 -1.89 -0.99 -17.15
N GLN A 171 -1.56 -0.76 -15.90
CA GLN A 171 -2.29 -1.23 -14.73
C GLN A 171 -2.86 -0.03 -13.97
N LEU A 172 -4.17 -0.06 -13.73
CA LEU A 172 -4.85 0.94 -12.91
C LEU A 172 -5.16 0.33 -11.55
N TYR A 173 -4.70 0.98 -10.50
CA TYR A 173 -4.94 0.61 -9.11
C TYR A 173 -5.83 1.62 -8.42
N ILE A 174 -6.54 1.17 -7.40
CA ILE A 174 -7.41 1.99 -6.57
C ILE A 174 -7.12 1.73 -5.09
N ARG A 175 -7.09 2.81 -4.32
CA ARG A 175 -6.99 2.79 -2.87
C ARG A 175 -8.11 3.62 -2.27
N ASP A 176 -8.84 3.06 -1.35
CA ASP A 176 -9.73 3.79 -0.45
C ASP A 176 -8.89 4.46 0.64
N VAL A 177 -8.96 5.79 0.73
CA VAL A 177 -8.12 6.57 1.66
C VAL A 177 -8.59 6.40 3.11
N LEU A 178 -9.91 6.29 3.31
CA LEU A 178 -10.50 6.19 4.64
C LEU A 178 -11.76 5.32 4.59
N SER A 179 -11.71 4.17 5.22
CA SER A 179 -12.81 3.21 5.28
C SER A 179 -13.15 2.80 6.72
N SER A 180 -14.41 2.39 6.95
CA SER A 180 -14.89 1.93 8.25
C SER A 180 -14.24 0.62 8.71
N ILE A 181 -13.64 -0.12 7.79
CA ILE A 181 -12.91 -1.38 8.03
C ILE A 181 -11.52 -1.30 7.42
N THR A 182 -10.61 -2.19 7.82
CA THR A 182 -9.28 -2.26 7.20
C THR A 182 -9.39 -2.83 5.78
N THR A 183 -9.18 -1.97 4.78
CA THR A 183 -9.13 -2.30 3.35
C THR A 183 -7.69 -2.65 2.91
N TYR A 184 -7.53 -3.03 1.66
CA TYR A 184 -6.21 -3.26 1.08
C TYR A 184 -5.49 -1.95 0.79
N GLU A 185 -4.16 -1.96 0.86
CA GLU A 185 -3.31 -0.82 0.47
C GLU A 185 -3.62 -0.30 -0.93
N LYS A 186 -3.90 -1.22 -1.84
CA LYS A 186 -4.42 -0.94 -3.18
C LYS A 186 -4.97 -2.22 -3.81
N ASN A 187 -5.95 -2.06 -4.67
CA ASN A 187 -6.52 -3.13 -5.50
C ASN A 187 -6.25 -2.83 -6.97
N LEU A 188 -6.11 -3.87 -7.79
CA LEU A 188 -6.09 -3.71 -9.24
C LEU A 188 -7.52 -3.44 -9.72
N ALA A 189 -7.77 -2.23 -10.21
CA ALA A 189 -9.07 -1.83 -10.76
C ALA A 189 -9.20 -2.22 -12.24
N GLY A 190 -8.09 -2.31 -12.97
CA GLY A 190 -8.11 -2.71 -14.36
C GLY A 190 -6.73 -2.77 -14.99
N PHE A 191 -6.63 -3.37 -16.15
CA PHE A 191 -5.40 -3.37 -16.95
C PHE A 191 -5.73 -3.43 -18.44
N GLN A 192 -4.82 -2.90 -19.26
CA GLN A 192 -4.90 -3.00 -20.71
C GLN A 192 -3.51 -3.28 -21.26
N ARG A 193 -3.42 -4.27 -22.17
CA ARG A 193 -2.20 -4.52 -22.95
C ARG A 193 -2.30 -3.79 -24.28
N ILE A 194 -1.29 -3.00 -24.59
CA ILE A 194 -1.19 -2.22 -25.81
C ILE A 194 0.13 -2.52 -26.50
N HIS A 195 0.14 -2.44 -27.84
CA HIS A 195 1.33 -2.52 -28.67
C HIS A 195 1.65 -1.15 -29.24
N LEU A 196 2.87 -0.67 -29.13
CA LEU A 196 3.27 0.65 -29.62
C LEU A 196 4.59 0.57 -30.41
N GLU A 197 4.58 1.14 -31.60
CA GLU A 197 5.78 1.42 -32.39
C GLU A 197 6.64 2.52 -31.73
N PRO A 198 7.92 2.64 -32.04
CA PRO A 198 8.75 3.75 -31.56
C PRO A 198 8.14 5.11 -31.84
N GLY A 199 7.95 5.92 -30.80
CA GLY A 199 7.33 7.25 -30.88
C GLY A 199 5.79 7.23 -30.92
N GLU A 200 5.17 6.08 -31.07
CA GLU A 200 3.71 5.95 -31.07
C GLU A 200 3.14 6.20 -29.67
N ALA A 201 1.93 6.76 -29.64
CA ALA A 201 1.20 7.01 -28.42
C ALA A 201 -0.26 6.54 -28.54
N GLN A 202 -0.79 5.99 -27.46
CA GLN A 202 -2.17 5.56 -27.38
C GLN A 202 -2.83 6.14 -26.15
N GLU A 203 -4.08 6.58 -26.30
CA GLU A 203 -4.95 6.94 -25.19
C GLU A 203 -5.69 5.70 -24.70
N LEU A 204 -5.78 5.58 -23.37
CA LEU A 204 -6.45 4.47 -22.68
C LEU A 204 -7.57 5.00 -21.80
N SER A 205 -8.59 4.19 -21.63
CA SER A 205 -9.76 4.54 -20.81
C SER A 205 -10.14 3.36 -19.91
N PHE A 206 -10.38 3.66 -18.64
CA PHE A 206 -10.86 2.70 -17.64
C PHE A 206 -12.14 3.26 -17.00
N THR A 207 -13.10 2.41 -16.72
CA THR A 207 -14.30 2.78 -15.98
C THR A 207 -14.17 2.35 -14.54
N ILE A 208 -14.35 3.28 -13.62
CA ILE A 208 -14.48 3.01 -12.19
C ILE A 208 -15.96 3.08 -11.84
N ASP A 209 -16.52 1.96 -11.47
CA ASP A 209 -17.92 1.80 -11.09
C ASP A 209 -18.05 1.33 -9.63
N ARG A 210 -19.28 1.10 -9.18
CA ARG A 210 -19.61 0.63 -7.83
C ARG A 210 -18.75 -0.55 -7.38
N LYS A 211 -18.48 -1.55 -8.25
CA LYS A 211 -17.72 -2.75 -7.90
C LYS A 211 -16.27 -2.47 -7.50
N HIS A 212 -15.71 -1.37 -8.00
CA HIS A 212 -14.36 -0.95 -7.66
C HIS A 212 -14.31 -0.16 -6.34
N LEU A 213 -15.44 0.36 -5.89
CA LEU A 213 -15.56 1.28 -4.76
C LEU A 213 -16.16 0.61 -3.51
N GLU A 214 -16.91 -0.49 -3.70
CA GLU A 214 -17.62 -1.11 -2.59
C GLU A 214 -16.72 -1.95 -1.70
N LEU A 215 -17.04 -1.92 -0.41
CA LEU A 215 -16.45 -2.78 0.62
C LEU A 215 -17.54 -3.55 1.36
N LEU A 216 -17.16 -4.64 2.03
CA LEU A 216 -18.04 -5.39 2.90
C LEU A 216 -17.89 -4.82 4.31
N ASP A 217 -18.92 -4.14 4.81
CA ASP A 217 -18.91 -3.49 6.10
C ASP A 217 -19.01 -4.47 7.31
N ALA A 218 -19.01 -3.95 8.53
CA ALA A 218 -19.11 -4.76 9.74
C ALA A 218 -20.44 -5.52 9.87
N ASP A 219 -21.48 -5.07 9.18
CA ASP A 219 -22.80 -5.71 9.13
C ASP A 219 -22.91 -6.72 7.97
N MET A 220 -21.79 -7.05 7.30
CA MET A 220 -21.72 -7.96 6.14
C MET A 220 -22.56 -7.48 4.95
N LYS A 221 -22.60 -6.16 4.72
CA LYS A 221 -23.26 -5.54 3.57
C LYS A 221 -22.25 -4.92 2.63
N TRP A 222 -22.48 -5.07 1.32
CA TRP A 222 -21.71 -4.35 0.30
C TRP A 222 -22.17 -2.90 0.23
N VAL A 223 -21.28 -1.98 0.63
CA VAL A 223 -21.54 -0.54 0.68
C VAL A 223 -20.43 0.22 -0.04
N VAL A 224 -20.77 1.35 -0.62
CA VAL A 224 -19.81 2.36 -1.08
C VAL A 224 -19.84 3.48 -0.05
N GLU A 225 -18.73 3.68 0.63
CA GLU A 225 -18.59 4.74 1.63
C GLU A 225 -18.18 6.05 0.96
N PRO A 226 -18.74 7.19 1.41
CA PRO A 226 -18.26 8.50 0.98
C PRO A 226 -16.81 8.71 1.41
N GLY A 227 -16.01 9.29 0.53
CA GLY A 227 -14.60 9.53 0.79
C GLY A 227 -13.79 9.70 -0.48
N ASP A 228 -12.50 9.83 -0.30
CA ASP A 228 -11.54 9.94 -1.39
C ASP A 228 -10.96 8.58 -1.76
N PHE A 229 -10.87 8.33 -3.04
CA PHE A 229 -10.22 7.17 -3.64
C PHE A 229 -9.03 7.64 -4.47
N VAL A 230 -7.85 7.15 -4.18
CA VAL A 230 -6.66 7.41 -5.00
C VAL A 230 -6.60 6.40 -6.13
N LEU A 231 -6.63 6.90 -7.36
CA LEU A 231 -6.45 6.13 -8.59
C LEU A 231 -5.00 6.26 -9.05
N MET A 232 -4.35 5.14 -9.31
CA MET A 232 -2.91 5.07 -9.58
C MET A 232 -2.68 4.27 -10.85
N ALA A 233 -2.09 4.88 -11.87
CA ALA A 233 -1.70 4.19 -13.09
C ALA A 233 -0.20 3.90 -13.10
N GLY A 234 0.17 2.67 -13.43
CA GLY A 234 1.56 2.25 -13.40
C GLY A 234 1.87 1.01 -14.22
N ALA A 235 3.14 0.64 -14.26
CA ALA A 235 3.64 -0.55 -14.93
C ALA A 235 3.74 -1.76 -13.99
N SER A 236 3.58 -1.54 -12.68
CA SER A 236 3.45 -2.57 -11.65
C SER A 236 2.77 -1.97 -10.41
N SER A 237 2.48 -2.79 -9.41
CA SER A 237 1.92 -2.32 -8.13
C SER A 237 2.84 -1.37 -7.36
N GLU A 238 4.13 -1.32 -7.66
CA GLU A 238 5.10 -0.43 -7.02
C GLU A 238 5.71 0.60 -7.98
N ASP A 239 5.61 0.39 -9.31
CA ASP A 239 5.98 1.39 -10.32
C ASP A 239 4.77 2.21 -10.73
N ILE A 240 4.30 3.06 -9.82
CA ILE A 240 3.20 4.00 -10.07
C ILE A 240 3.76 5.27 -10.71
N ARG A 241 3.23 5.63 -11.86
CA ARG A 241 3.70 6.74 -12.68
C ARG A 241 2.78 7.95 -12.68
N LEU A 242 1.47 7.71 -12.51
CA LEU A 242 0.46 8.77 -12.42
C LEU A 242 -0.51 8.43 -11.29
N ASN A 243 -1.00 9.47 -10.63
CA ASN A 243 -2.07 9.32 -9.65
C ASN A 243 -3.04 10.51 -9.68
N GLY A 244 -4.26 10.27 -9.20
CA GLY A 244 -5.29 11.29 -9.08
C GLY A 244 -6.36 10.82 -8.09
N THR A 245 -7.20 11.74 -7.65
CA THR A 245 -8.25 11.49 -6.67
C THR A 245 -9.62 11.51 -7.32
N LEU A 246 -10.42 10.51 -7.00
CA LEU A 246 -11.86 10.43 -7.22
C LEU A 246 -12.55 10.56 -5.87
N THR A 247 -13.50 11.50 -5.75
CA THR A 247 -14.27 11.69 -4.51
C THR A 247 -15.67 11.12 -4.68
N VAL A 248 -16.10 10.30 -3.72
CA VAL A 248 -17.49 9.82 -3.63
C VAL A 248 -18.22 10.65 -2.58
N GLU A 249 -19.33 11.32 -2.97
CA GLU A 249 -20.16 12.12 -2.07
C GLU A 249 -21.54 11.50 -1.89
N ASP A 250 -22.00 11.45 -0.65
CA ASP A 250 -23.39 11.12 -0.33
C ASP A 250 -24.12 12.40 0.08
N TYR A 251 -25.00 12.87 -0.80
CA TYR A 251 -25.63 14.18 -0.70
C TYR A 251 -26.54 14.37 0.51
N GLN A 252 -26.91 13.35 1.28
CA GLN A 252 -27.98 13.55 2.26
C GLN A 252 -27.64 13.41 3.75
N THR A 253 -26.62 12.69 4.16
CA THR A 253 -26.50 12.41 5.60
C THR A 253 -25.06 12.34 6.16
N ARG A 254 -24.11 11.84 5.41
CA ARG A 254 -22.75 11.60 5.91
C ARG A 254 -21.74 12.72 5.61
N ALA A 255 -21.94 13.49 4.55
CA ALA A 255 -21.02 14.60 4.22
C ALA A 255 -20.93 15.62 5.35
N LYS A 256 -22.03 15.90 6.07
CA LYS A 256 -22.03 16.78 7.25
C LYS A 256 -21.35 16.13 8.47
N ALA A 257 -21.47 14.82 8.62
CA ALA A 257 -20.85 14.09 9.75
C ALA A 257 -19.33 13.89 9.51
N ILE A 258 -18.92 13.59 8.26
CA ILE A 258 -17.50 13.46 7.87
C ILE A 258 -16.82 14.83 7.89
N GLU A 259 -17.47 15.90 7.43
CA GLU A 259 -16.94 17.26 7.48
C GLU A 259 -16.75 17.75 8.94
N ALA A 260 -17.61 17.30 9.85
CA ALA A 260 -17.49 17.54 11.29
C ALA A 260 -16.39 16.68 11.95
N GLN A 261 -15.97 15.58 11.30
CA GLN A 261 -14.96 14.63 11.78
C GLN A 261 -13.59 14.77 11.08
N LYS A 262 -13.44 15.69 10.13
CA LYS A 262 -12.11 15.96 9.55
C LYS A 262 -11.20 16.45 10.67
N PRO A 263 -10.01 15.82 10.82
CA PRO A 263 -9.06 16.25 11.84
C PRO A 263 -8.72 17.72 11.69
N ALA A 264 -8.48 18.36 12.81
CA ALA A 264 -8.10 19.74 12.86
C ALA A 264 -6.84 19.98 12.04
N LYS A 265 -6.79 21.12 11.34
CA LYS A 265 -5.60 21.56 10.59
C LYS A 265 -4.39 21.86 11.49
N ARG A 266 -4.52 21.78 12.83
CA ARG A 266 -3.44 21.99 13.79
C ARG A 266 -3.43 20.85 14.81
N VAL A 267 -2.37 20.10 14.78
CA VAL A 267 -1.94 19.24 15.86
C VAL A 267 -0.74 19.93 16.54
N SER A 268 -0.68 19.83 17.85
CA SER A 268 0.47 20.31 18.63
C SER A 268 0.76 19.32 19.76
N ALA A 269 2.00 19.22 20.16
CA ALA A 269 2.43 18.32 21.22
C ALA A 269 3.26 19.05 22.28
N SER A 270 3.23 18.58 23.52
CA SER A 270 4.04 19.09 24.63
C SER A 270 5.52 18.80 24.45
N THR A 271 5.82 17.72 23.76
CA THR A 271 7.18 17.20 23.50
C THR A 271 7.28 16.75 22.05
N ASN A 272 8.45 16.77 21.42
CA ASN A 272 8.69 16.37 20.03
C ASN A 272 7.63 16.97 19.05
N PRO A 273 7.46 18.29 19.02
CA PRO A 273 6.39 18.92 18.23
C PRO A 273 6.56 18.72 16.73
N GLU A 274 7.77 18.45 16.24
CA GLU A 274 8.09 18.12 14.88
C GLU A 274 7.48 16.79 14.41
N ASP A 275 7.27 15.85 15.34
CA ASP A 275 6.67 14.55 15.07
C ASP A 275 5.14 14.54 15.26
N ALA A 276 4.54 15.64 15.71
CA ALA A 276 3.13 15.69 16.02
C ALA A 276 2.22 15.40 14.82
N GLU A 277 2.61 15.77 13.62
CA GLU A 277 1.83 15.51 12.40
C GLU A 277 1.83 14.03 11.98
N ASN A 278 2.79 13.23 12.48
CA ASN A 278 2.85 11.81 12.20
C ASN A 278 1.61 11.03 12.65
N VAL A 279 0.85 11.57 13.62
CA VAL A 279 -0.38 10.92 14.11
C VAL A 279 -1.60 11.13 13.21
N LEU A 280 -1.45 11.90 12.14
CA LEU A 280 -2.50 12.21 11.15
C LEU A 280 -2.10 11.83 9.71
N ASP A 281 -0.97 11.17 9.53
CA ASP A 281 -0.39 10.88 8.21
C ASP A 281 -0.86 9.53 7.62
N GLU A 282 -1.78 8.86 8.31
CA GLU A 282 -2.35 7.56 7.95
C GLU A 282 -1.32 6.41 7.85
N LYS A 283 -0.19 6.56 8.57
CA LYS A 283 0.87 5.56 8.58
C LYS A 283 1.13 5.10 10.01
N ILE A 284 1.00 3.81 10.27
CA ILE A 284 1.27 3.24 11.59
C ILE A 284 2.76 3.02 11.90
N ASN A 285 3.63 3.28 10.93
CA ASN A 285 5.08 3.21 11.08
C ASN A 285 5.76 4.54 11.38
N THR A 286 5.03 5.61 11.33
CA THR A 286 5.38 6.94 11.84
C THR A 286 4.62 7.18 13.14
N ALA A 287 5.20 7.86 14.09
CA ALA A 287 4.56 8.09 15.38
C ALA A 287 5.12 9.33 16.07
N TRP A 288 4.28 9.95 16.90
CA TRP A 288 4.72 10.84 17.95
C TRP A 288 5.00 10.03 19.22
N GLN A 289 6.10 10.31 19.93
CA GLN A 289 6.47 9.66 21.17
C GLN A 289 6.51 10.65 22.32
N GLY A 290 5.92 10.25 23.45
CA GLY A 290 5.92 11.01 24.68
C GLY A 290 6.18 10.15 25.91
N ASN A 291 6.32 10.82 27.06
CA ASN A 291 6.50 10.25 28.39
C ASN A 291 5.30 10.60 29.28
N LYS A 292 5.32 10.12 30.50
CA LYS A 292 4.25 10.42 31.48
C LYS A 292 4.04 11.93 31.66
N GLY A 293 2.80 12.35 31.46
CA GLY A 293 2.39 13.75 31.53
C GLY A 293 2.47 14.50 30.19
N ASP A 294 3.11 13.93 29.18
CA ASP A 294 3.11 14.50 27.84
C ASP A 294 1.76 14.33 27.15
N TYR A 295 1.45 15.24 26.25
CA TYR A 295 0.17 15.26 25.56
C TYR A 295 0.29 15.74 24.12
N ILE A 296 -0.67 15.29 23.32
CA ILE A 296 -0.88 15.78 21.96
C ILE A 296 -2.29 16.38 21.87
N THR A 297 -2.42 17.55 21.25
CA THR A 297 -3.67 18.32 21.16
C THR A 297 -4.04 18.57 19.72
N PHE A 298 -5.31 18.38 19.41
CA PHE A 298 -5.94 18.59 18.12
C PHE A 298 -6.95 19.72 18.25
N ALA A 299 -6.81 20.77 17.44
CA ALA A 299 -7.84 21.81 17.35
C ALA A 299 -9.00 21.27 16.49
N LEU A 300 -10.21 21.26 16.99
CA LEU A 300 -11.42 20.81 16.29
C LEU A 300 -12.10 21.99 15.58
N LYS A 301 -12.90 21.70 14.55
CA LYS A 301 -13.82 22.72 14.03
C LYS A 301 -14.76 23.17 15.15
N ASN A 302 -15.00 24.46 15.28
CA ASN A 302 -15.89 25.02 16.30
C ASN A 302 -17.26 24.30 16.29
N GLY A 303 -17.64 23.75 17.45
CA GLY A 303 -18.89 23.03 17.64
C GLY A 303 -18.88 21.57 17.16
N ALA A 304 -17.72 20.97 16.93
CA ALA A 304 -17.64 19.55 16.61
C ALA A 304 -18.13 18.70 17.79
N LYS A 305 -19.06 17.78 17.53
CA LYS A 305 -19.50 16.78 18.49
C LYS A 305 -18.63 15.54 18.35
N VAL A 306 -17.88 15.22 19.40
CA VAL A 306 -17.02 14.03 19.47
C VAL A 306 -17.62 13.06 20.49
N ASP A 307 -17.79 11.81 20.10
CA ASP A 307 -18.32 10.73 20.95
C ASP A 307 -17.41 9.51 21.00
N LYS A 308 -16.36 9.50 20.20
CA LYS A 308 -15.32 8.47 20.19
C LYS A 308 -14.04 9.01 19.60
N VAL A 309 -12.92 8.41 19.95
CA VAL A 309 -11.60 8.63 19.33
C VAL A 309 -10.99 7.27 19.04
N ALA A 310 -10.49 7.06 17.85
CA ALA A 310 -9.74 5.88 17.52
C ALA A 310 -8.24 6.21 17.54
N ILE A 311 -7.45 5.42 18.28
CA ILE A 311 -6.03 5.66 18.51
C ILE A 311 -5.25 4.38 18.22
N ALA A 312 -4.20 4.49 17.42
CA ALA A 312 -3.20 3.44 17.27
C ALA A 312 -1.98 3.77 18.13
N PHE A 313 -1.79 3.02 19.20
CA PHE A 313 -0.62 3.13 20.05
C PHE A 313 0.46 2.17 19.59
N THR A 314 1.74 2.55 19.78
CA THR A 314 2.92 1.69 19.60
C THR A 314 3.81 1.79 20.82
N ARG A 315 4.52 0.71 21.16
CA ARG A 315 5.47 0.67 22.27
C ARG A 315 6.45 -0.47 22.07
N ASP A 316 7.74 -0.21 22.30
CA ASP A 316 8.81 -1.17 22.03
C ASP A 316 8.74 -2.47 22.85
N ASN A 317 8.11 -2.43 24.03
CA ASN A 317 8.09 -3.54 24.99
C ASN A 317 6.71 -4.15 25.26
N ASN A 318 5.67 -3.67 24.57
CA ASN A 318 4.27 -4.10 24.74
C ASN A 318 3.77 -4.11 26.23
N LEU A 319 4.41 -3.35 27.12
CA LEU A 319 3.93 -3.20 28.48
C LEU A 319 2.62 -2.38 28.49
N PRO A 320 1.67 -2.68 29.38
CA PRO A 320 0.46 -1.89 29.50
C PRO A 320 0.78 -0.39 29.65
N ALA A 321 0.04 0.44 28.95
CA ALA A 321 0.11 1.89 29.05
C ALA A 321 -1.28 2.45 29.32
N THR A 322 -1.35 3.50 30.11
CA THR A 322 -2.60 4.20 30.44
C THR A 322 -2.58 5.60 29.81
N PHE A 323 -3.76 6.08 29.47
CA PHE A 323 -3.92 7.38 28.82
C PHE A 323 -5.28 8.00 29.17
N GLU A 324 -5.42 9.29 28.90
CA GLU A 324 -6.66 10.03 29.00
C GLU A 324 -7.01 10.71 27.68
N ILE A 325 -8.32 10.79 27.40
CA ILE A 325 -8.87 11.67 26.36
C ILE A 325 -9.56 12.81 27.09
N GLN A 326 -9.19 14.02 26.71
CA GLN A 326 -9.69 15.24 27.29
C GLN A 326 -10.28 16.14 26.21
N LEU A 327 -11.36 16.82 26.50
CA LEU A 327 -12.02 17.78 25.60
C LEU A 327 -12.07 19.18 26.25
N SER A 328 -11.95 20.20 25.40
CA SER A 328 -12.13 21.61 25.79
C SER A 328 -13.18 22.27 24.89
N GLY A 329 -14.06 23.07 25.49
CA GLY A 329 -15.06 23.90 24.79
C GLY A 329 -14.55 25.29 24.37
N GLY A 330 -13.25 25.53 24.46
CA GLY A 330 -12.63 26.86 24.31
C GLY A 330 -12.33 27.50 25.66
N GLY A 331 -11.26 28.25 25.77
CA GLY A 331 -10.82 28.87 27.02
C GLY A 331 -9.75 28.11 27.81
N GLY A 332 -9.21 27.03 27.26
CA GLY A 332 -8.01 26.37 27.77
C GLY A 332 -8.23 25.37 28.91
N GLN A 333 -9.46 25.22 29.41
CA GLN A 333 -9.79 24.15 30.38
C GLN A 333 -10.13 22.85 29.65
N PHE A 334 -9.40 21.78 30.00
CA PHE A 334 -9.63 20.44 29.52
C PHE A 334 -10.31 19.58 30.56
N LEU A 335 -11.35 18.84 30.18
CA LEU A 335 -12.07 17.88 31.01
C LEU A 335 -11.82 16.47 30.47
N THR A 336 -11.43 15.55 31.34
CA THR A 336 -11.25 14.15 30.99
C THR A 336 -12.61 13.51 30.68
N VAL A 337 -12.78 12.98 29.48
CA VAL A 337 -13.99 12.30 29.02
C VAL A 337 -13.80 10.79 28.93
N TYR A 338 -12.54 10.34 28.89
CA TYR A 338 -12.18 8.93 28.89
C TYR A 338 -10.84 8.73 29.58
N SER A 339 -10.72 7.67 30.38
CA SER A 339 -9.46 7.17 30.91
C SER A 339 -9.41 5.67 30.70
N GLY A 340 -8.31 5.14 30.22
CA GLY A 340 -8.20 3.73 29.91
C GLY A 340 -6.77 3.22 29.79
N THR A 341 -6.70 1.92 29.56
CA THR A 341 -5.45 1.20 29.30
C THR A 341 -5.42 0.78 27.83
N VAL A 342 -4.26 0.87 27.21
CA VAL A 342 -4.04 0.38 25.85
C VAL A 342 -4.19 -1.15 25.88
N SER A 343 -5.20 -1.65 25.14
CA SER A 343 -5.50 -3.09 25.08
C SER A 343 -4.67 -3.83 24.04
N GLU A 344 -4.35 -3.16 22.94
CA GLU A 344 -3.56 -3.73 21.83
C GLU A 344 -2.70 -2.62 21.20
N TYR A 345 -1.49 -2.99 20.77
CA TYR A 345 -0.56 -2.11 20.06
C TYR A 345 -0.57 -2.36 18.56
N GLY A 346 -0.22 -1.33 17.78
CA GLY A 346 -0.11 -1.42 16.32
C GLY A 346 -1.44 -1.53 15.60
N LYS A 347 -2.56 -1.27 16.28
CA LYS A 347 -3.92 -1.26 15.71
C LYS A 347 -4.66 0.00 16.10
N LEU A 348 -5.54 0.46 15.23
CA LEU A 348 -6.44 1.56 15.50
C LEU A 348 -7.64 1.04 16.33
N ILE A 349 -7.67 1.40 17.62
CA ILE A 349 -8.70 0.98 18.58
C ILE A 349 -9.61 2.17 18.88
N SER A 350 -10.92 1.98 18.82
CA SER A 350 -11.92 3.00 19.10
C SER A 350 -12.27 3.04 20.60
N TYR A 351 -12.21 4.23 21.17
CA TYR A 351 -12.51 4.51 22.58
C TYR A 351 -13.76 5.41 22.65
N PRO A 352 -14.95 4.83 22.86
CA PRO A 352 -16.21 5.59 22.93
C PRO A 352 -16.39 6.28 24.28
N PHE A 353 -17.04 7.44 24.27
CA PHE A 353 -17.45 8.19 25.47
C PHE A 353 -18.75 8.96 25.20
N LYS A 354 -19.29 9.62 26.22
CA LYS A 354 -20.50 10.44 26.06
C LYS A 354 -20.22 11.60 25.11
N GLY A 355 -20.98 11.69 24.03
CA GLY A 355 -20.81 12.72 22.99
C GLY A 355 -20.84 14.13 23.57
N THR A 356 -19.78 14.89 23.30
CA THR A 356 -19.57 16.25 23.83
C THR A 356 -19.15 17.17 22.70
N THR A 357 -19.68 18.39 22.70
CA THR A 357 -19.25 19.44 21.76
C THR A 357 -17.97 20.08 22.28
N ALA A 358 -16.93 20.12 21.42
CA ALA A 358 -15.61 20.61 21.80
C ALA A 358 -14.96 21.44 20.69
N SER A 359 -14.01 22.29 21.07
CA SER A 359 -13.09 23.00 20.18
C SER A 359 -11.71 22.36 20.13
N ASP A 360 -11.33 21.64 21.18
CA ASP A 360 -10.05 20.97 21.27
C ASP A 360 -10.18 19.58 21.88
N LEU A 361 -9.40 18.65 21.33
CA LEU A 361 -9.23 17.30 21.85
C LEU A 361 -7.76 17.13 22.25
N ARG A 362 -7.53 16.53 23.40
CA ARG A 362 -6.18 16.21 23.89
C ARG A 362 -6.09 14.75 24.31
N ILE A 363 -4.98 14.11 23.97
CA ILE A 363 -4.62 12.80 24.48
C ILE A 363 -3.41 12.98 25.40
N VAL A 364 -3.53 12.53 26.65
CA VAL A 364 -2.49 12.63 27.68
C VAL A 364 -1.96 11.24 27.96
N LEU A 365 -0.64 11.09 27.99
CA LEU A 365 0.04 9.83 28.35
C LEU A 365 0.28 9.78 29.86
N ASN A 366 -0.05 8.65 30.47
CA ASN A 366 0.18 8.43 31.89
C ASN A 366 1.36 7.50 32.18
N ASP A 367 2.08 7.06 31.13
CA ASP A 367 3.25 6.20 31.20
C ASP A 367 4.36 6.72 30.28
N ASP A 368 5.62 6.27 30.57
CA ASP A 368 6.80 6.66 29.81
C ASP A 368 6.96 5.82 28.52
N ARG A 369 7.54 6.43 27.49
CA ARG A 369 7.89 5.81 26.21
C ARG A 369 6.67 5.18 25.54
N VAL A 370 5.60 5.91 25.46
CA VAL A 370 4.40 5.54 24.69
C VAL A 370 4.38 6.36 23.41
N SER A 371 4.12 5.69 22.31
CA SER A 371 4.01 6.34 21.00
C SER A 371 2.57 6.24 20.48
N ILE A 372 2.10 7.30 19.83
CA ILE A 372 0.83 7.35 19.11
C ILE A 372 1.17 7.41 17.62
N ALA A 373 0.74 6.39 16.89
CA ALA A 373 1.01 6.28 15.45
C ALA A 373 -0.11 6.88 14.60
N GLU A 374 -1.36 6.82 15.08
CA GLU A 374 -2.51 7.32 14.32
C GLU A 374 -3.64 7.74 15.27
N VAL A 375 -4.34 8.80 14.95
CA VAL A 375 -5.54 9.27 15.66
C VAL A 375 -6.64 9.61 14.65
N LYS A 376 -7.85 9.07 14.89
CA LYS A 376 -9.06 9.39 14.13
C LYS A 376 -10.21 9.72 15.09
N PHE A 377 -10.99 10.76 14.80
CA PHE A 377 -12.11 11.20 15.63
C PHE A 377 -13.20 11.86 14.80
#